data_1354a4119106c8f8e2c6d21af5744ac0
#
_entry.id   1354a4119106c8f8e2c6d21af5744ac0
#
_cell.length_a   1.000
_cell.length_b   1.000
_cell.length_c   1.000
_cell.angle_alpha   90.00
_cell.angle_beta   90.00
_cell.angle_gamma   90.00
#
_symmetry.space_group_name_H-M   'P 1'
#
loop_
_entity.id
_entity.type
_entity.pdbx_description
1 polymer ?
#
loop_
_entity_poly.entity_id
_entity_poly.type
_entity_poly.pdbx_seq_one_letter_code
_entity_poly.pdbx_strand_id
1 'polypeptide(L)'
;MPCPASARVKEMAENTFIVRIKRQQRPDEAVRWEEYELRHRPHLNIITCLRDIAEKPYTRDGRESTPVSYEANCLEEVCGACAMVINGQPRQACSALVDSLEKPIRLEPLTKFPLVRDLVVDRTHMFESLKRTKCWIPIDGTYDLGPGPRMAPAKQEMAYPLSRCITCGNCLEICPKVNQHTQFVGAAIISQVRLFNMHPTGEMHAAERLEALMGPGGIEDCDNAQNCVKVCPKGIPLTESIAAVNGQVIVHAIKSWFFGEGQRPGAGEVPE
;
A
#
# COMPACT_ATOMS: atom_id res chain seq x y z
N MET A 1 45.69 36.17 -2.67
CA MET A 1 45.13 34.82 -2.71
C MET A 1 43.76 34.87 -2.05
N PRO A 2 42.65 34.53 -2.70
CA PRO A 2 41.34 34.53 -2.08
C PRO A 2 41.26 33.41 -1.04
N CYS A 3 40.64 33.72 0.07
CA CYS A 3 40.48 32.84 1.24
C CYS A 3 39.65 31.57 0.85
N PRO A 4 40.11 30.34 1.22
CA PRO A 4 39.42 29.10 0.84
C PRO A 4 37.99 28.98 1.39
N ALA A 5 37.58 29.85 2.32
CA ALA A 5 36.22 29.91 2.85
C ALA A 5 35.19 30.40 1.80
N SER A 6 35.58 31.29 0.87
CA SER A 6 34.66 31.84 -0.15
C SER A 6 34.35 30.82 -1.29
N ALA A 7 35.30 29.96 -1.60
CA ALA A 7 35.08 28.87 -2.56
C ALA A 7 34.15 27.78 -1.99
N ARG A 8 34.32 27.40 -0.72
CA ARG A 8 33.43 26.46 -0.02
C ARG A 8 32.00 26.98 0.11
N VAL A 9 31.80 28.25 0.36
CA VAL A 9 30.47 28.86 0.46
C VAL A 9 29.79 28.90 -0.92
N LYS A 10 30.53 29.12 -2.01
CA LYS A 10 29.99 29.06 -3.37
C LYS A 10 29.66 27.64 -3.81
N GLU A 11 30.51 26.66 -3.53
CA GLU A 11 30.27 25.24 -3.81
C GLU A 11 29.10 24.67 -2.99
N MET A 12 28.83 25.24 -1.81
CA MET A 12 27.70 24.89 -0.94
C MET A 12 26.38 25.52 -1.35
N ALA A 13 26.39 26.58 -2.16
CA ALA A 13 25.19 27.24 -2.70
C ALA A 13 24.62 26.59 -3.97
N GLU A 14 25.41 25.70 -4.65
CA GLU A 14 25.07 25.14 -5.95
C GLU A 14 24.38 23.76 -5.91
N ASN A 15 24.20 23.15 -4.73
CA ASN A 15 23.62 21.80 -4.62
C ASN A 15 22.28 21.81 -3.89
N THR A 16 21.31 22.54 -4.43
CA THR A 16 19.92 22.54 -3.96
C THR A 16 18.99 21.86 -4.96
N PHE A 17 17.84 21.40 -4.49
CA PHE A 17 16.79 20.83 -5.31
C PHE A 17 15.42 21.23 -4.78
N ILE A 18 14.40 21.13 -5.65
CA ILE A 18 13.04 21.55 -5.34
C ILE A 18 12.18 20.34 -5.04
N VAL A 19 11.44 20.39 -3.93
CA VAL A 19 10.36 19.48 -3.59
C VAL A 19 9.04 20.23 -3.70
N ARG A 20 8.12 19.74 -4.53
CA ARG A 20 6.76 20.26 -4.70
C ARG A 20 5.80 19.36 -3.97
N ILE A 21 5.02 19.90 -3.06
CA ILE A 21 4.08 19.13 -2.24
C ILE A 21 2.68 19.59 -2.50
N LYS A 22 1.79 18.64 -2.79
CA LYS A 22 0.35 18.87 -2.87
C LYS A 22 -0.19 19.04 -1.47
N ARG A 23 -0.70 20.23 -1.18
CA ARG A 23 -1.21 20.61 0.14
C ARG A 23 -2.72 20.73 0.12
N GLN A 24 -3.34 20.14 1.12
CA GLN A 24 -4.78 20.23 1.37
C GLN A 24 -5.03 19.93 2.85
N GLN A 25 -5.48 20.92 3.62
CA GLN A 25 -5.64 20.78 5.07
C GLN A 25 -6.88 19.95 5.44
N ARG A 26 -7.91 19.98 4.59
CA ARG A 26 -9.16 19.21 4.74
C ARG A 26 -9.68 18.81 3.37
N PRO A 27 -10.48 17.73 3.28
CA PRO A 27 -11.01 17.23 2.00
C PRO A 27 -11.82 18.25 1.19
N ASP A 28 -12.46 19.22 1.88
CA ASP A 28 -13.30 20.27 1.32
C ASP A 28 -12.55 21.55 0.93
N GLU A 29 -11.27 21.64 1.28
CA GLU A 29 -10.44 22.81 0.93
C GLU A 29 -9.86 22.69 -0.48
N ALA A 30 -9.55 23.86 -1.06
CA ALA A 30 -8.87 23.92 -2.36
C ALA A 30 -7.45 23.35 -2.28
N VAL A 31 -7.11 22.52 -3.25
CA VAL A 31 -5.74 22.01 -3.42
C VAL A 31 -4.80 23.15 -3.79
N ARG A 32 -3.64 23.20 -3.16
CA ARG A 32 -2.54 24.09 -3.53
C ARG A 32 -1.23 23.32 -3.62
N TRP A 33 -0.30 23.86 -4.40
CA TRP A 33 1.06 23.33 -4.48
C TRP A 33 2.01 24.28 -3.77
N GLU A 34 2.86 23.72 -2.91
CA GLU A 34 3.93 24.45 -2.26
C GLU A 34 5.27 23.90 -2.72
N GLU A 35 6.21 24.80 -2.98
CA GLU A 35 7.59 24.46 -3.36
C GLU A 35 8.54 24.77 -2.22
N TYR A 36 9.42 23.83 -1.95
CA TYR A 36 10.46 23.94 -0.94
C TYR A 36 11.81 23.71 -1.58
N GLU A 37 12.75 24.60 -1.31
CA GLU A 37 14.13 24.45 -1.77
C GLU A 37 14.95 23.83 -0.64
N LEU A 38 15.48 22.64 -0.89
CA LEU A 38 16.25 21.88 0.09
C LEU A 38 17.70 21.73 -0.37
N ARG A 39 18.59 21.73 0.60
CA ARG A 39 20.01 21.46 0.37
C ARG A 39 20.24 19.95 0.17
N HIS A 40 20.90 19.59 -0.91
CA HIS A 40 21.27 18.21 -1.18
C HIS A 40 22.32 17.72 -0.18
N ARG A 41 22.13 16.51 0.30
CA ARG A 41 23.08 15.73 1.11
C ARG A 41 23.06 14.28 0.62
N PRO A 42 24.19 13.55 0.68
CA PRO A 42 24.20 12.13 0.33
C PRO A 42 23.18 11.33 1.16
N HIS A 43 22.53 10.35 0.53
CA HIS A 43 21.58 9.44 1.17
C HIS A 43 20.30 10.07 1.73
N LEU A 44 19.92 11.26 1.26
CA LEU A 44 18.62 11.83 1.59
C LEU A 44 17.50 10.94 1.04
N ASN A 45 16.52 10.64 1.89
CA ASN A 45 15.24 10.09 1.49
C ASN A 45 14.11 11.12 1.66
N ILE A 46 12.93 10.82 1.16
CA ILE A 46 11.79 11.75 1.20
C ILE A 46 11.35 12.04 2.64
N ILE A 47 11.43 11.09 3.56
CA ILE A 47 11.09 11.35 4.98
C ILE A 47 12.04 12.38 5.59
N THR A 48 13.33 12.28 5.29
CA THR A 48 14.30 13.26 5.77
C THR A 48 14.01 14.65 5.18
N CYS A 49 13.63 14.74 3.89
CA CYS A 49 13.20 15.99 3.28
C CYS A 49 11.98 16.59 3.99
N LEU A 50 10.97 15.79 4.31
CA LEU A 50 9.78 16.24 5.04
C LEU A 50 10.11 16.71 6.46
N ARG A 51 11.08 16.10 7.12
CA ARG A 51 11.58 16.55 8.42
C ARG A 51 12.34 17.88 8.34
N ASP A 52 13.20 18.04 7.31
CA ASP A 52 13.91 19.30 7.08
C ASP A 52 12.91 20.46 6.80
N ILE A 53 11.83 20.18 6.03
CA ILE A 53 10.75 21.13 5.80
C ILE A 53 10.00 21.46 7.10
N ALA A 54 9.73 20.47 7.95
CA ALA A 54 9.04 20.70 9.23
C ALA A 54 9.89 21.53 10.21
N GLU A 55 11.22 21.39 10.16
CA GLU A 55 12.15 22.20 10.96
C GLU A 55 12.16 23.68 10.51
N LYS A 56 12.06 23.92 9.20
CA LYS A 56 12.06 25.25 8.59
C LYS A 56 10.93 25.36 7.56
N PRO A 57 9.69 25.61 8.00
CA PRO A 57 8.52 25.52 7.16
C PRO A 57 8.33 26.79 6.30
N TYR A 58 9.38 27.18 5.57
CA TYR A 58 9.33 28.30 4.61
C TYR A 58 9.33 27.78 3.19
N THR A 59 8.37 28.22 2.42
CA THR A 59 8.30 27.93 0.99
C THR A 59 9.43 28.63 0.23
N ARG A 60 9.68 28.21 -0.99
CA ARG A 60 10.73 28.78 -1.86
C ARG A 60 10.60 30.30 -2.07
N ASP A 61 9.38 30.82 -2.06
CA ASP A 61 9.07 32.24 -2.15
C ASP A 61 9.13 32.99 -0.79
N GLY A 62 9.61 32.33 0.25
CA GLY A 62 9.85 32.90 1.58
C GLY A 62 8.62 33.02 2.48
N ARG A 63 7.47 32.47 2.07
CA ARG A 63 6.26 32.42 2.92
C ARG A 63 6.39 31.36 3.99
N GLU A 64 5.99 31.69 5.20
CA GLU A 64 5.81 30.70 6.26
C GLU A 64 4.60 29.81 5.94
N SER A 65 4.77 28.51 6.10
CA SER A 65 3.73 27.51 5.90
C SER A 65 3.59 26.62 7.14
N THR A 66 2.44 25.96 7.25
CA THR A 66 2.26 24.93 8.28
C THR A 66 3.07 23.67 7.94
N PRO A 67 3.60 22.93 8.93
CA PRO A 67 4.24 21.64 8.70
C PRO A 67 3.38 20.70 7.86
N VAL A 68 4.01 19.97 6.96
CA VAL A 68 3.33 18.97 6.11
C VAL A 68 2.92 17.78 6.96
N SER A 69 1.66 17.36 6.87
CA SER A 69 1.18 16.15 7.52
C SER A 69 1.52 14.92 6.69
N TYR A 70 2.19 13.94 7.27
CA TYR A 70 2.53 12.66 6.67
C TYR A 70 2.63 11.58 7.74
N GLU A 71 2.56 10.32 7.31
CA GLU A 71 2.75 9.16 8.18
C GLU A 71 4.15 8.56 7.95
N ALA A 72 4.84 8.22 9.03
CA ALA A 72 6.08 7.46 9.01
C ALA A 72 6.28 6.74 10.35
N ASN A 73 6.85 5.53 10.31
CA ASN A 73 7.10 4.77 11.53
C ASN A 73 8.46 4.05 11.49
N CYS A 74 8.58 2.91 10.78
CA CYS A 74 9.77 2.06 10.84
C CYS A 74 11.02 2.65 10.16
N LEU A 75 10.85 3.48 9.13
CA LEU A 75 11.90 4.06 8.26
C LEU A 75 12.73 3.03 7.46
N GLU A 76 12.31 1.78 7.43
CA GLU A 76 13.02 0.62 6.86
C GLU A 76 12.17 -0.15 5.83
N GLU A 77 11.13 0.48 5.28
CA GLU A 77 10.20 -0.13 4.31
C GLU A 77 9.52 -1.43 4.81
N VAL A 78 9.20 -1.51 6.11
CA VAL A 78 8.59 -2.68 6.74
C VAL A 78 7.14 -2.45 7.18
N CYS A 79 6.77 -1.22 7.59
CA CYS A 79 5.45 -0.96 8.17
C CYS A 79 4.38 -0.50 7.17
N GLY A 80 4.75 -0.02 5.97
CA GLY A 80 3.81 0.48 4.98
C GLY A 80 3.20 1.86 5.25
N ALA A 81 3.49 2.50 6.38
CA ALA A 81 2.85 3.76 6.78
C ALA A 81 3.15 4.93 5.82
N CYS A 82 4.39 5.06 5.35
CA CYS A 82 4.86 6.21 4.58
C CYS A 82 4.57 6.11 3.07
N ALA A 83 3.57 5.32 2.66
CA ALA A 83 3.17 5.21 1.26
C ALA A 83 2.58 6.53 0.76
N MET A 84 3.09 7.02 -0.36
CA MET A 84 2.60 8.21 -1.06
C MET A 84 2.96 8.14 -2.55
N VAL A 85 2.41 9.05 -3.34
CA VAL A 85 2.76 9.19 -4.75
C VAL A 85 3.95 10.13 -4.88
N ILE A 86 5.07 9.62 -5.41
CA ILE A 86 6.31 10.36 -5.64
C ILE A 86 6.58 10.37 -7.14
N ASN A 87 6.60 11.55 -7.75
CA ASN A 87 6.75 11.71 -9.21
C ASN A 87 5.75 10.85 -10.01
N GLY A 88 4.50 10.77 -9.55
CA GLY A 88 3.44 10.00 -10.20
C GLY A 88 3.49 8.48 -9.96
N GLN A 89 4.41 7.98 -9.13
CA GLN A 89 4.52 6.57 -8.79
C GLN A 89 4.29 6.32 -7.30
N PRO A 90 3.38 5.40 -6.92
CA PRO A 90 3.20 5.04 -5.53
C PRO A 90 4.39 4.24 -5.01
N ARG A 91 4.99 4.70 -3.92
CA ARG A 91 6.15 4.05 -3.25
C ARG A 91 6.25 4.43 -1.79
N GLN A 92 7.15 3.77 -1.08
CA GLN A 92 7.45 4.12 0.31
C GLN A 92 8.42 5.31 0.34
N ALA A 93 8.07 6.36 1.08
CA ALA A 93 8.90 7.57 1.16
C ALA A 93 10.22 7.35 1.90
N CYS A 94 10.27 6.41 2.84
CA CYS A 94 11.49 6.10 3.61
C CYS A 94 12.59 5.42 2.79
N SER A 95 12.24 4.70 1.71
CA SER A 95 13.20 4.04 0.80
C SER A 95 13.43 4.83 -0.50
N ALA A 96 12.65 5.90 -0.73
CA ALA A 96 12.79 6.74 -1.91
C ALA A 96 13.96 7.73 -1.74
N LEU A 97 15.12 7.38 -2.31
CA LEU A 97 16.33 8.21 -2.26
C LEU A 97 16.24 9.37 -3.26
N VAL A 98 16.55 10.57 -2.80
CA VAL A 98 16.55 11.80 -3.61
C VAL A 98 17.44 11.68 -4.84
N ASP A 99 18.57 10.95 -4.73
CA ASP A 99 19.54 10.76 -5.82
C ASP A 99 18.95 9.94 -6.98
N SER A 100 17.97 9.10 -6.73
CA SER A 100 17.29 8.26 -7.71
C SER A 100 16.03 8.88 -8.31
N LEU A 101 15.63 10.08 -7.86
CA LEU A 101 14.40 10.75 -8.27
C LEU A 101 14.67 11.89 -9.26
N GLU A 102 13.81 12.00 -10.26
CA GLU A 102 13.76 13.16 -11.16
C GLU A 102 13.34 14.41 -10.37
N LYS A 103 13.95 15.54 -10.72
CA LYS A 103 13.70 16.85 -10.07
C LYS A 103 12.99 17.79 -11.04
N PRO A 104 12.03 18.60 -10.56
CA PRO A 104 11.58 18.74 -9.18
C PRO A 104 10.84 17.48 -8.67
N ILE A 105 11.06 17.14 -7.40
CA ILE A 105 10.40 15.99 -6.78
C ILE A 105 8.97 16.41 -6.42
N ARG A 106 7.97 15.65 -6.88
CA ARG A 106 6.56 15.89 -6.60
C ARG A 106 6.04 14.88 -5.61
N LEU A 107 5.40 15.37 -4.53
CA LEU A 107 4.79 14.55 -3.48
C LEU A 107 3.28 14.79 -3.47
N GLU A 108 2.52 13.69 -3.54
CA GLU A 108 1.06 13.69 -3.49
C GLU A 108 0.57 12.57 -2.55
N PRO A 109 -0.59 12.72 -1.91
CA PRO A 109 -1.22 11.61 -1.20
C PRO A 109 -1.56 10.47 -2.16
N LEU A 110 -1.83 9.28 -1.64
CA LEU A 110 -2.47 8.21 -2.41
C LEU A 110 -3.85 8.70 -2.87
N THR A 111 -4.11 8.73 -4.18
CA THR A 111 -5.27 9.39 -4.78
C THR A 111 -6.55 8.53 -4.75
N LYS A 112 -6.38 7.23 -4.58
CA LYS A 112 -7.49 6.25 -4.53
C LYS A 112 -8.12 6.12 -3.15
N PHE A 113 -7.52 6.75 -2.16
CA PHE A 113 -7.94 6.72 -0.78
C PHE A 113 -8.51 8.08 -0.37
N PRO A 114 -9.52 8.12 0.51
CA PRO A 114 -10.02 9.39 1.04
C PRO A 114 -8.89 10.18 1.72
N LEU A 115 -8.80 11.46 1.37
CA LEU A 115 -7.83 12.35 1.98
C LEU A 115 -8.23 12.67 3.44
N VAL A 116 -7.27 12.60 4.34
CA VAL A 116 -7.39 13.14 5.69
C VAL A 116 -6.79 14.53 5.75
N ARG A 117 -5.50 14.65 5.39
CA ARG A 117 -4.77 15.92 5.36
C ARG A 117 -3.44 15.78 4.63
N ASP A 118 -3.11 16.70 3.74
CA ASP A 118 -1.84 16.75 2.99
C ASP A 118 -1.47 15.40 2.34
N LEU A 119 -0.56 14.64 2.94
CA LEU A 119 -0.10 13.33 2.47
C LEU A 119 -0.70 12.15 3.26
N VAL A 120 -1.57 12.43 4.23
CA VAL A 120 -2.26 11.44 5.05
C VAL A 120 -3.60 11.07 4.43
N VAL A 121 -3.85 9.78 4.29
CA VAL A 121 -5.09 9.24 3.72
C VAL A 121 -5.71 8.18 4.62
N ASP A 122 -7.02 8.01 4.52
CA ASP A 122 -7.75 6.95 5.23
C ASP A 122 -7.65 5.62 4.47
N ARG A 123 -7.08 4.61 5.10
CA ARG A 123 -6.92 3.25 4.57
C ARG A 123 -7.91 2.24 5.15
N THR A 124 -8.92 2.69 5.86
CA THR A 124 -9.95 1.82 6.50
C THR A 124 -10.54 0.83 5.51
N HIS A 125 -10.81 1.24 4.26
CA HIS A 125 -11.34 0.38 3.22
C HIS A 125 -10.48 -0.89 2.97
N MET A 126 -9.15 -0.82 3.10
CA MET A 126 -8.29 -2.01 2.97
C MET A 126 -8.57 -3.03 4.07
N PHE A 127 -8.73 -2.55 5.30
CA PHE A 127 -9.00 -3.42 6.45
C PHE A 127 -10.41 -3.99 6.40
N GLU A 128 -11.39 -3.21 5.96
CA GLU A 128 -12.75 -3.71 5.72
C GLU A 128 -12.78 -4.77 4.60
N SER A 129 -11.96 -4.61 3.57
CA SER A 129 -11.79 -5.62 2.51
C SER A 129 -11.16 -6.91 3.04
N LEU A 130 -10.15 -6.83 3.92
CA LEU A 130 -9.59 -7.98 4.61
C LEU A 130 -10.62 -8.68 5.50
N LYS A 131 -11.45 -7.90 6.20
CA LYS A 131 -12.54 -8.41 7.04
C LYS A 131 -13.61 -9.10 6.19
N ARG A 132 -14.07 -8.46 5.12
CA ARG A 132 -15.06 -9.04 4.18
C ARG A 132 -14.60 -10.37 3.62
N THR A 133 -13.34 -10.50 3.25
CA THR A 133 -12.75 -11.72 2.70
C THR A 133 -12.21 -12.69 3.76
N LYS A 134 -12.50 -12.44 5.03
CA LYS A 134 -12.10 -13.31 6.17
C LYS A 134 -10.60 -13.69 6.13
N CYS A 135 -9.76 -12.67 5.89
CA CYS A 135 -8.30 -12.84 5.84
C CYS A 135 -7.68 -12.99 7.24
N TRP A 136 -8.09 -14.01 7.96
CA TRP A 136 -7.51 -14.47 9.25
C TRP A 136 -7.69 -15.95 9.43
N ILE A 137 -7.06 -16.52 10.45
CA ILE A 137 -7.22 -17.90 10.88
C ILE A 137 -7.89 -17.86 12.25
N PRO A 138 -9.12 -18.41 12.40
CA PRO A 138 -9.86 -18.37 13.68
C PRO A 138 -9.12 -19.11 14.79
N ILE A 139 -8.50 -20.26 14.47
CA ILE A 139 -7.70 -21.08 15.38
C ILE A 139 -6.52 -21.61 14.59
N ASP A 140 -5.29 -21.33 15.00
CA ASP A 140 -4.08 -21.85 14.36
C ASP A 140 -3.56 -23.15 14.98
N GLY A 141 -4.11 -23.51 16.13
CA GLY A 141 -3.78 -24.76 16.83
C GLY A 141 -2.38 -24.83 17.44
N THR A 142 -1.67 -23.68 17.52
CA THR A 142 -0.29 -23.64 18.00
C THR A 142 -0.17 -23.27 19.48
N TYR A 143 -1.11 -22.50 20.01
CA TYR A 143 -1.08 -22.02 21.38
C TYR A 143 -1.55 -23.14 22.34
N ASP A 144 -0.71 -23.51 23.26
CA ASP A 144 -0.90 -24.61 24.24
C ASP A 144 -1.17 -26.03 23.67
N LEU A 145 -1.22 -26.20 22.34
CA LEU A 145 -1.49 -27.46 21.67
C LEU A 145 -0.26 -28.07 20.97
N GLY A 146 0.91 -27.49 21.21
CA GLY A 146 2.17 -27.91 20.57
C GLY A 146 2.50 -27.12 19.27
N PRO A 147 3.36 -27.68 18.40
CA PRO A 147 3.97 -26.95 17.28
C PRO A 147 3.01 -26.63 16.11
N GLY A 148 1.72 -26.89 16.26
CA GLY A 148 0.72 -26.64 15.23
C GLY A 148 0.75 -27.61 14.03
N PRO A 149 -0.12 -27.40 13.03
CA PRO A 149 -0.22 -28.30 11.89
C PRO A 149 1.03 -28.21 11.00
N ARG A 150 1.49 -29.37 10.54
CA ARG A 150 2.67 -29.47 9.66
C ARG A 150 2.30 -29.02 8.23
N MET A 151 3.23 -28.33 7.58
CA MET A 151 3.13 -27.91 6.19
C MET A 151 4.32 -28.48 5.39
N ALA A 152 4.07 -28.90 4.15
CA ALA A 152 5.15 -29.31 3.26
C ALA A 152 6.08 -28.11 2.94
N PRO A 153 7.42 -28.29 2.91
CA PRO A 153 8.36 -27.19 2.62
C PRO A 153 8.05 -26.42 1.36
N ALA A 154 7.71 -27.10 0.26
CA ALA A 154 7.35 -26.46 -0.99
C ALA A 154 6.10 -25.55 -0.87
N LYS A 155 5.10 -25.94 -0.07
CA LYS A 155 3.92 -25.09 0.21
C LYS A 155 4.30 -23.88 1.05
N GLN A 156 5.21 -24.04 2.01
CA GLN A 156 5.76 -22.95 2.83
C GLN A 156 6.56 -21.93 1.97
N GLU A 157 7.41 -22.40 1.09
CA GLU A 157 8.18 -21.55 0.19
C GLU A 157 7.29 -20.69 -0.73
N MET A 158 6.17 -21.23 -1.21
CA MET A 158 5.17 -20.47 -1.97
C MET A 158 4.39 -19.49 -1.09
N ALA A 159 4.12 -19.81 0.17
CA ALA A 159 3.36 -18.98 1.09
C ALA A 159 4.19 -17.82 1.66
N TYR A 160 5.48 -18.01 1.88
CA TYR A 160 6.35 -17.04 2.51
C TYR A 160 6.40 -15.66 1.79
N PRO A 161 6.56 -15.57 0.46
CA PRO A 161 6.47 -14.28 -0.22
C PRO A 161 5.14 -13.55 0.01
N LEU A 162 4.03 -14.29 0.11
CA LEU A 162 2.70 -13.71 0.32
C LEU A 162 2.56 -13.11 1.73
N SER A 163 3.18 -13.71 2.74
CA SER A 163 3.16 -13.23 4.13
C SER A 163 3.89 -11.89 4.33
N ARG A 164 4.73 -11.47 3.36
CA ARG A 164 5.50 -10.23 3.42
C ARG A 164 4.69 -8.97 3.15
N CYS A 165 3.37 -9.07 2.92
CA CYS A 165 2.52 -7.92 2.67
C CYS A 165 2.50 -6.98 3.88
N ILE A 166 2.83 -5.71 3.65
CA ILE A 166 2.86 -4.65 4.66
C ILE A 166 1.64 -3.72 4.60
N THR A 167 0.61 -4.10 3.86
CA THR A 167 -0.67 -3.36 3.72
C THR A 167 -0.48 -1.87 3.38
N CYS A 168 0.50 -1.56 2.52
CA CYS A 168 0.87 -0.18 2.20
C CYS A 168 -0.09 0.54 1.25
N GLY A 169 -0.88 -0.20 0.45
CA GLY A 169 -1.83 0.38 -0.50
C GLY A 169 -1.27 0.68 -1.90
N ASN A 170 0.05 0.58 -2.16
CA ASN A 170 0.64 0.93 -3.46
C ASN A 170 0.01 0.17 -4.64
N CYS A 171 -0.29 -1.12 -4.46
CA CYS A 171 -0.91 -1.94 -5.50
C CYS A 171 -2.36 -1.55 -5.79
N LEU A 172 -3.07 -0.96 -4.82
CA LEU A 172 -4.40 -0.40 -5.02
C LEU A 172 -4.30 0.95 -5.73
N GLU A 173 -3.37 1.80 -5.31
CA GLU A 173 -3.14 3.12 -5.91
C GLU A 173 -2.88 3.05 -7.41
N ILE A 174 -2.05 2.11 -7.86
CA ILE A 174 -1.70 1.98 -9.29
C ILE A 174 -2.75 1.22 -10.11
N CYS A 175 -3.73 0.58 -9.45
CA CYS A 175 -4.71 -0.25 -10.14
C CYS A 175 -5.77 0.62 -10.84
N PRO A 176 -6.02 0.43 -12.16
CA PRO A 176 -7.03 1.21 -12.87
C PRO A 176 -8.46 0.90 -12.40
N LYS A 177 -8.69 -0.27 -11.80
CA LYS A 177 -10.01 -0.68 -11.29
C LYS A 177 -10.34 -0.15 -9.90
N VAL A 178 -9.35 0.31 -9.15
CA VAL A 178 -9.56 0.90 -7.83
C VAL A 178 -9.81 2.40 -7.97
N ASN A 179 -10.87 2.86 -7.37
CA ASN A 179 -11.18 4.28 -7.14
C ASN A 179 -12.02 4.40 -5.86
N GLN A 180 -12.39 5.59 -5.45
CA GLN A 180 -13.12 5.84 -4.21
C GLN A 180 -14.55 5.25 -4.18
N HIS A 181 -15.08 4.81 -5.33
CA HIS A 181 -16.45 4.30 -5.49
C HIS A 181 -16.50 2.81 -5.82
N THR A 182 -15.37 2.17 -6.16
CA THR A 182 -15.33 0.75 -6.47
C THR A 182 -15.27 -0.10 -5.21
N GLN A 183 -15.93 -1.26 -5.27
CA GLN A 183 -15.87 -2.26 -4.21
C GLN A 183 -14.74 -3.27 -4.41
N PHE A 184 -13.93 -3.11 -5.46
CA PHE A 184 -12.86 -4.05 -5.79
C PHE A 184 -11.84 -4.15 -4.66
N VAL A 185 -11.67 -5.35 -4.12
CA VAL A 185 -10.77 -5.63 -3.00
C VAL A 185 -9.29 -5.40 -3.33
N GLY A 186 -8.90 -5.57 -4.59
CA GLY A 186 -7.53 -5.36 -5.05
C GLY A 186 -6.58 -6.54 -4.84
N ALA A 187 -5.42 -6.45 -5.49
CA ALA A 187 -4.46 -7.54 -5.58
C ALA A 187 -3.88 -7.99 -4.23
N ALA A 188 -3.66 -7.06 -3.29
CA ALA A 188 -3.13 -7.38 -1.96
C ALA A 188 -4.07 -8.31 -1.20
N ILE A 189 -5.38 -8.01 -1.21
CA ILE A 189 -6.39 -8.78 -0.50
C ILE A 189 -6.53 -10.18 -1.12
N ILE A 190 -6.58 -10.27 -2.45
CA ILE A 190 -6.61 -11.57 -3.16
C ILE A 190 -5.37 -12.41 -2.80
N SER A 191 -4.20 -11.79 -2.70
CA SER A 191 -2.98 -12.46 -2.27
C SER A 191 -3.05 -12.96 -0.83
N GLN A 192 -3.68 -12.19 0.08
CA GLN A 192 -3.91 -12.65 1.45
C GLN A 192 -4.91 -13.82 1.50
N VAL A 193 -5.97 -13.81 0.71
CA VAL A 193 -6.88 -14.98 0.56
C VAL A 193 -6.08 -16.22 0.14
N ARG A 194 -5.19 -16.10 -0.86
CA ARG A 194 -4.32 -17.22 -1.26
C ARG A 194 -3.47 -17.72 -0.09
N LEU A 195 -2.83 -16.81 0.64
CA LEU A 195 -2.00 -17.16 1.80
C LEU A 195 -2.78 -17.97 2.84
N PHE A 196 -3.95 -17.48 3.23
CA PHE A 196 -4.78 -18.15 4.25
C PHE A 196 -5.39 -19.47 3.74
N ASN A 197 -5.70 -19.58 2.45
CA ASN A 197 -6.14 -20.85 1.84
C ASN A 197 -4.99 -21.88 1.75
N MET A 198 -3.74 -21.45 1.75
CA MET A 198 -2.58 -22.32 1.80
C MET A 198 -2.22 -22.80 3.22
N HIS A 199 -2.70 -22.11 4.25
CA HIS A 199 -2.43 -22.50 5.63
C HIS A 199 -3.26 -23.75 6.00
N PRO A 200 -2.69 -24.76 6.66
CA PRO A 200 -3.42 -26.02 6.96
C PRO A 200 -4.74 -25.81 7.71
N THR A 201 -4.75 -24.96 8.74
CA THR A 201 -5.97 -24.60 9.48
C THR A 201 -6.83 -23.62 8.67
N GLY A 202 -6.21 -22.67 7.97
CA GLY A 202 -6.91 -21.69 7.14
C GLY A 202 -7.68 -22.31 5.97
N GLU A 203 -7.19 -23.43 5.41
CA GLU A 203 -7.82 -24.16 4.33
C GLU A 203 -9.24 -24.66 4.69
N MET A 204 -9.50 -24.92 5.97
CA MET A 204 -10.83 -25.34 6.47
C MET A 204 -11.91 -24.27 6.23
N HIS A 205 -11.53 -23.01 6.10
CA HIS A 205 -12.42 -21.86 5.85
C HIS A 205 -12.25 -21.27 4.44
N ALA A 206 -11.64 -22.01 3.53
CA ALA A 206 -11.38 -21.51 2.16
C ALA A 206 -12.67 -21.21 1.41
N ALA A 207 -13.73 -22.01 1.59
CA ALA A 207 -15.02 -21.80 0.94
C ALA A 207 -15.58 -20.41 1.19
N GLU A 208 -15.61 -19.98 2.45
CA GLU A 208 -16.13 -18.67 2.86
C GLU A 208 -15.34 -17.50 2.23
N ARG A 209 -14.01 -17.65 2.10
CA ARG A 209 -13.18 -16.63 1.43
C ARG A 209 -13.39 -16.59 -0.06
N LEU A 210 -13.60 -17.76 -0.70
CA LEU A 210 -13.87 -17.84 -2.13
C LEU A 210 -15.25 -17.28 -2.47
N GLU A 211 -16.27 -17.56 -1.66
CA GLU A 211 -17.60 -16.97 -1.79
C GLU A 211 -17.58 -15.44 -1.70
N ALA A 212 -16.81 -14.90 -0.75
CA ALA A 212 -16.64 -13.44 -0.61
C ALA A 212 -15.95 -12.78 -1.83
N LEU A 213 -15.24 -13.56 -2.67
CA LEU A 213 -14.62 -13.11 -3.91
C LEU A 213 -15.45 -13.37 -5.17
N MET A 214 -16.58 -14.09 -5.09
CA MET A 214 -17.45 -14.37 -6.23
C MET A 214 -18.47 -13.25 -6.51
N GLY A 215 -18.63 -12.31 -5.59
CA GLY A 215 -19.57 -11.20 -5.72
C GLY A 215 -18.92 -9.91 -6.25
N PRO A 216 -19.72 -8.83 -6.36
CA PRO A 216 -19.24 -7.52 -6.78
C PRO A 216 -18.03 -7.07 -5.96
N GLY A 217 -17.03 -6.50 -6.62
CA GLY A 217 -15.77 -6.13 -6.00
C GLY A 217 -14.81 -7.32 -5.76
N GLY A 218 -15.16 -8.52 -6.21
CA GLY A 218 -14.36 -9.71 -6.10
C GLY A 218 -13.34 -9.89 -7.23
N ILE A 219 -13.04 -11.16 -7.55
CA ILE A 219 -11.96 -11.49 -8.48
C ILE A 219 -12.28 -11.14 -9.94
N GLU A 220 -13.54 -11.11 -10.31
CA GLU A 220 -14.01 -10.79 -11.67
C GLU A 220 -13.72 -9.34 -12.08
N ASP A 221 -13.58 -8.43 -11.11
CA ASP A 221 -13.26 -7.02 -11.36
C ASP A 221 -11.78 -6.80 -11.75
N CYS A 222 -10.95 -7.83 -11.72
CA CYS A 222 -9.55 -7.74 -12.11
C CYS A 222 -9.35 -7.86 -13.62
N ASP A 223 -9.02 -6.76 -14.31
CA ASP A 223 -8.71 -6.75 -15.76
C ASP A 223 -7.28 -7.19 -16.10
N ASN A 224 -6.54 -7.74 -15.14
CA ASN A 224 -5.16 -8.20 -15.33
C ASN A 224 -4.19 -7.13 -15.89
N ALA A 225 -4.34 -5.88 -15.47
CA ALA A 225 -3.47 -4.78 -15.90
C ALA A 225 -2.00 -4.91 -15.41
N GLN A 226 -1.72 -5.78 -14.44
CA GLN A 226 -0.41 -6.16 -13.89
C GLN A 226 0.43 -5.01 -13.31
N ASN A 227 -0.13 -3.82 -13.14
CA ASN A 227 0.58 -2.69 -12.56
C ASN A 227 0.92 -2.91 -11.08
N CYS A 228 0.11 -3.69 -10.38
CA CYS A 228 0.27 -3.99 -8.94
C CYS A 228 1.61 -4.65 -8.60
N VAL A 229 2.12 -5.53 -9.48
CA VAL A 229 3.41 -6.21 -9.27
C VAL A 229 4.56 -5.23 -9.36
N LYS A 230 4.50 -4.25 -10.28
CA LYS A 230 5.58 -3.29 -10.55
C LYS A 230 5.86 -2.36 -9.37
N VAL A 231 4.84 -2.10 -8.53
CA VAL A 231 4.94 -1.13 -7.42
C VAL A 231 4.98 -1.81 -6.04
N CYS A 232 4.97 -3.14 -5.99
CA CYS A 232 5.02 -3.84 -4.71
C CYS A 232 6.43 -3.78 -4.11
N PRO A 233 6.63 -3.09 -2.95
CA PRO A 233 7.95 -2.95 -2.35
C PRO A 233 8.50 -4.28 -1.82
N LYS A 234 7.62 -5.28 -1.63
CA LYS A 234 7.99 -6.61 -1.13
C LYS A 234 8.14 -7.67 -2.23
N GLY A 235 7.94 -7.30 -3.51
CA GLY A 235 8.07 -8.24 -4.62
C GLY A 235 7.11 -9.43 -4.55
N ILE A 236 5.89 -9.21 -4.01
CA ILE A 236 4.89 -10.26 -3.89
C ILE A 236 4.40 -10.67 -5.30
N PRO A 237 4.30 -11.96 -5.61
CA PRO A 237 3.81 -12.45 -6.90
C PRO A 237 2.28 -12.29 -7.00
N LEU A 238 1.82 -11.04 -7.12
CA LEU A 238 0.39 -10.68 -7.06
C LEU A 238 -0.40 -11.24 -8.23
N THR A 239 0.16 -11.24 -9.42
CA THR A 239 -0.51 -11.79 -10.62
C THR A 239 -0.69 -13.30 -10.54
N GLU A 240 0.32 -14.02 -10.02
CA GLU A 240 0.22 -15.45 -9.76
C GLU A 240 -0.83 -15.75 -8.67
N SER A 241 -0.92 -14.88 -7.66
CA SER A 241 -1.93 -15.02 -6.61
C SER A 241 -3.34 -14.85 -7.15
N ILE A 242 -3.55 -13.86 -8.02
CA ILE A 242 -4.83 -13.63 -8.68
C ILE A 242 -5.21 -14.83 -9.54
N ALA A 243 -4.29 -15.34 -10.35
CA ALA A 243 -4.54 -16.51 -11.21
C ALA A 243 -4.88 -17.77 -10.38
N ALA A 244 -4.12 -18.01 -9.30
CA ALA A 244 -4.35 -19.17 -8.44
C ALA A 244 -5.71 -19.10 -7.72
N VAL A 245 -6.08 -17.92 -7.18
CA VAL A 245 -7.37 -17.73 -6.51
C VAL A 245 -8.52 -17.78 -7.49
N ASN A 246 -8.36 -17.23 -8.72
CA ASN A 246 -9.37 -17.34 -9.77
C ASN A 246 -9.67 -18.82 -10.11
N GLY A 247 -8.63 -19.63 -10.24
CA GLY A 247 -8.80 -21.08 -10.42
C GLY A 247 -9.56 -21.74 -9.25
N GLN A 248 -9.26 -21.34 -8.00
CA GLN A 248 -9.97 -21.84 -6.83
C GLN A 248 -11.45 -21.42 -6.83
N VAL A 249 -11.75 -20.17 -7.19
CA VAL A 249 -13.13 -19.64 -7.30
C VAL A 249 -13.92 -20.41 -8.34
N ILE A 250 -13.36 -20.64 -9.52
CA ILE A 250 -14.02 -21.42 -10.59
C ILE A 250 -14.33 -22.84 -10.13
N VAL A 251 -13.36 -23.53 -9.55
CA VAL A 251 -13.55 -24.90 -9.02
C VAL A 251 -14.61 -24.92 -7.91
N HIS A 252 -14.59 -23.93 -7.03
CA HIS A 252 -15.58 -23.81 -5.96
C HIS A 252 -16.98 -23.57 -6.52
N ALA A 253 -17.15 -22.68 -7.49
CA ALA A 253 -18.41 -22.40 -8.15
C ALA A 253 -18.99 -23.65 -8.84
N ILE A 254 -18.15 -24.41 -9.56
CA ILE A 254 -18.57 -25.65 -10.22
C ILE A 254 -19.02 -26.67 -9.18
N LYS A 255 -18.25 -26.86 -8.11
CA LYS A 255 -18.61 -27.82 -7.04
C LYS A 255 -19.91 -27.44 -6.35
N SER A 256 -20.13 -26.18 -6.01
CA SER A 256 -21.37 -25.72 -5.38
C SER A 256 -22.57 -25.86 -6.30
N TRP A 257 -22.39 -25.71 -7.62
CA TRP A 257 -23.46 -25.93 -8.60
C TRP A 257 -23.86 -27.40 -8.76
N PHE A 258 -22.88 -28.33 -8.79
CA PHE A 258 -23.14 -29.76 -9.01
C PHE A 258 -23.55 -30.53 -7.75
N PHE A 259 -23.01 -30.17 -6.59
CA PHE A 259 -23.15 -30.96 -5.35
C PHE A 259 -24.12 -30.35 -4.34
N GLY A 260 -24.84 -29.30 -4.70
CA GLY A 260 -25.93 -28.71 -3.94
C GLY A 260 -25.48 -27.73 -2.86
N GLU A 261 -26.36 -26.89 -2.61
CA GLU A 261 -26.59 -25.94 -1.52
C GLU A 261 -25.47 -25.79 -0.47
N GLY A 262 -24.38 -25.18 -0.84
CA GLY A 262 -23.72 -24.27 0.10
C GLY A 262 -24.69 -23.13 0.38
N GLN A 263 -25.13 -22.97 1.60
CA GLN A 263 -25.96 -21.89 2.09
C GLN A 263 -25.49 -20.57 1.45
N ARG A 264 -26.33 -19.99 0.59
CA ARG A 264 -26.16 -18.58 0.22
C ARG A 264 -26.22 -17.81 1.53
N PRO A 265 -25.16 -17.14 1.97
CA PRO A 265 -25.31 -16.23 3.08
C PRO A 265 -26.33 -15.19 2.61
N GLY A 266 -27.50 -15.20 3.26
CA GLY A 266 -28.49 -14.16 3.08
C GLY A 266 -27.79 -12.83 3.23
N ALA A 267 -28.20 -11.84 2.43
CA ALA A 267 -27.87 -10.44 2.64
C ALA A 267 -28.25 -10.10 4.08
N GLY A 268 -27.32 -10.36 5.00
CA GLY A 268 -27.46 -10.05 6.40
C GLY A 268 -27.35 -8.56 6.54
N GLU A 269 -28.42 -7.95 6.98
CA GLU A 269 -28.51 -6.58 7.45
C GLU A 269 -27.30 -6.25 8.31
N VAL A 270 -26.62 -5.18 7.96
CA VAL A 270 -25.64 -4.53 8.81
C VAL A 270 -26.40 -3.93 9.98
N PRO A 271 -26.18 -4.33 11.24
CA PRO A 271 -26.76 -3.60 12.37
C PRO A 271 -26.11 -2.21 12.42
N GLU A 272 -26.96 -1.20 12.64
CA GLU A 272 -26.60 0.21 12.83
C GLU A 272 -25.53 0.45 13.90
#